data_cf0ad3e52f9bfc53cb78e839eec2742a
#
_entry.id   cf0ad3e52f9bfc53cb78e839eec2742a
#
_cell.length_a   1.000
_cell.length_b   1.000
_cell.length_c   1.000
_cell.angle_alpha   90.00
_cell.angle_beta   90.00
_cell.angle_gamma   90.00
#
_symmetry.space_group_name_H-M   'P 1'
#
loop_
_entity.id
_entity.type
_entity.pdbx_description
1 polymer ?
#
loop_
_entity_poly.entity_id
_entity_poly.type
_entity_poly.pdbx_seq_one_letter_code
_entity_poly.pdbx_strand_id
1 'polypeptide(L)'
;MALIANAGTSVSNAFVTLFGDDVKHAYQQQTSNLLNSIRVVRNVTGSVYKFNTLTKGGTIKNKARFEDIVVMSDTSKSLTSPGAYTGSTAQNATVSCTLANYHSGEYVQTLDEIKVNIDLRSSFATAMASAMARATDQAVVAALDAGTPTTIKYTAQGASGLNKAALLEAHEALNALDVPNNDRVLLISPAALTDILTDTTLISASDGQLSNIALSSGYVPNLFGFRVVTSNLLSADSVVRKCFAFQKQSMGAAIGKDININVSYVPQKASTLISAEMSLGSVMIDADGVVELQVTE
;
A
#
# COMPACT_ATOMS: atom_id res chain seq x y z
N MET A 1 24.17 -55.88 -51.36
CA MET A 1 24.23 -55.75 -49.90
C MET A 1 23.88 -54.32 -49.55
N ALA A 2 22.59 -54.07 -49.22
CA ALA A 2 22.11 -52.72 -48.94
C ALA A 2 22.43 -52.36 -47.50
N LEU A 3 23.20 -51.31 -47.33
CA LEU A 3 23.46 -50.72 -46.02
C LEU A 3 22.17 -50.16 -45.43
N ILE A 4 21.76 -50.68 -44.29
CA ILE A 4 20.62 -50.18 -43.53
C ILE A 4 21.04 -48.83 -42.91
N ALA A 5 20.72 -47.76 -43.61
CA ALA A 5 20.77 -46.44 -43.07
C ALA A 5 19.52 -46.18 -42.25
N ASN A 6 19.48 -46.58 -41.02
CA ASN A 6 18.52 -46.03 -40.06
C ASN A 6 18.79 -46.45 -38.62
N ALA A 7 19.86 -45.95 -38.03
CA ALA A 7 20.13 -46.12 -36.61
C ALA A 7 19.98 -44.83 -35.79
N GLY A 8 19.53 -43.71 -36.43
CA GLY A 8 19.49 -42.43 -35.76
C GLY A 8 18.17 -42.00 -35.10
N THR A 9 17.06 -42.61 -35.52
CA THR A 9 15.72 -42.13 -35.07
C THR A 9 15.13 -42.93 -33.93
N SER A 10 15.59 -44.16 -33.67
CA SER A 10 15.02 -45.00 -32.61
C SER A 10 15.56 -44.65 -31.21
N VAL A 11 16.74 -44.04 -31.13
CA VAL A 11 17.37 -43.70 -29.86
C VAL A 11 16.89 -42.34 -29.37
N SER A 12 16.58 -41.39 -30.24
CA SER A 12 16.05 -40.07 -29.87
C SER A 12 14.69 -40.11 -29.15
N ASN A 13 13.87 -41.14 -29.44
CA ASN A 13 12.58 -41.33 -28.76
C ASN A 13 12.72 -41.93 -27.34
N ALA A 14 13.91 -42.39 -26.97
CA ALA A 14 14.20 -42.90 -25.63
C ALA A 14 14.74 -41.83 -24.66
N PHE A 15 15.00 -40.60 -25.15
CA PHE A 15 15.41 -39.52 -24.28
C PHE A 15 14.20 -39.01 -23.50
N VAL A 16 14.17 -39.30 -22.22
CA VAL A 16 13.19 -38.72 -21.30
C VAL A 16 13.60 -37.30 -20.98
N THR A 17 12.74 -36.35 -21.22
CA THR A 17 12.98 -34.98 -20.77
C THR A 17 12.95 -34.94 -19.25
N LEU A 18 14.11 -34.71 -18.65
CA LEU A 18 14.25 -34.57 -17.22
C LEU A 18 13.84 -33.13 -16.85
N PHE A 19 12.80 -33.00 -16.05
CA PHE A 19 12.42 -31.70 -15.45
C PHE A 19 13.18 -31.54 -14.12
N GLY A 20 13.62 -30.32 -13.84
CA GLY A 20 14.21 -30.01 -12.52
C GLY A 20 13.15 -30.15 -11.41
N ASP A 21 13.59 -30.56 -10.24
CA ASP A 21 12.73 -30.75 -9.07
C ASP A 21 12.31 -29.41 -8.42
N ASP A 22 12.88 -28.29 -8.90
CA ASP A 22 12.67 -26.96 -8.33
C ASP A 22 11.80 -26.09 -9.25
N VAL A 23 10.80 -25.40 -8.64
CA VAL A 23 9.93 -24.46 -9.33
C VAL A 23 10.38 -23.05 -9.06
N LYS A 24 10.92 -22.39 -10.09
CA LYS A 24 11.19 -20.97 -9.99
C LYS A 24 9.89 -20.17 -10.13
N HIS A 25 9.43 -19.60 -9.01
CA HIS A 25 8.31 -18.66 -9.03
C HIS A 25 8.71 -17.37 -9.78
N ALA A 26 7.76 -16.81 -10.55
CA ALA A 26 7.95 -15.50 -11.16
C ALA A 26 8.18 -14.45 -10.07
N TYR A 27 9.03 -13.46 -10.37
CA TYR A 27 9.25 -12.36 -9.42
C TYR A 27 7.94 -11.63 -9.15
N GLN A 28 7.53 -11.61 -7.90
CA GLN A 28 6.34 -10.92 -7.43
C GLN A 28 6.50 -10.50 -5.98
N GLN A 29 5.71 -9.53 -5.56
CA GLN A 29 5.69 -9.11 -4.17
C GLN A 29 5.18 -10.26 -3.29
N GLN A 30 5.99 -10.71 -2.34
CA GLN A 30 5.65 -11.83 -1.45
C GLN A 30 4.92 -11.41 -0.18
N THR A 31 5.16 -10.18 0.28
CA THR A 31 4.58 -9.64 1.52
C THR A 31 4.00 -8.26 1.27
N SER A 32 3.00 -7.87 2.07
CA SER A 32 2.47 -6.51 2.05
C SER A 32 3.51 -5.52 2.60
N ASN A 33 3.82 -4.48 1.82
CA ASN A 33 4.72 -3.41 2.20
C ASN A 33 3.99 -2.23 2.87
N LEU A 34 2.69 -2.05 2.56
CA LEU A 34 1.92 -0.90 3.00
C LEU A 34 1.19 -1.12 4.32
N LEU A 35 0.89 -2.36 4.67
CA LEU A 35 0.10 -2.67 5.86
C LEU A 35 0.75 -2.16 7.16
N ASN A 36 2.08 -2.15 7.24
CA ASN A 36 2.82 -1.61 8.39
C ASN A 36 2.85 -0.07 8.43
N SER A 37 2.48 0.57 7.32
CA SER A 37 2.52 2.02 7.13
C SER A 37 1.21 2.71 7.46
N ILE A 38 0.17 1.96 7.80
CA ILE A 38 -1.18 2.43 8.09
C ILE A 38 -1.69 1.90 9.43
N ARG A 39 -2.79 2.45 9.90
CA ARG A 39 -3.49 1.95 11.09
C ARG A 39 -4.29 0.70 10.73
N VAL A 40 -3.99 -0.43 11.35
CA VAL A 40 -4.66 -1.71 11.09
C VAL A 40 -5.49 -2.13 12.28
N VAL A 41 -6.75 -2.50 12.04
CA VAL A 41 -7.65 -3.13 13.00
C VAL A 41 -7.93 -4.55 12.52
N ARG A 42 -7.64 -5.54 13.37
CA ARG A 42 -7.79 -6.97 13.05
C ARG A 42 -9.00 -7.58 13.76
N ASN A 43 -9.43 -8.73 13.28
CA ASN A 43 -10.55 -9.49 13.86
C ASN A 43 -11.86 -8.70 13.88
N VAL A 44 -12.13 -7.98 12.81
CA VAL A 44 -13.38 -7.24 12.66
C VAL A 44 -14.51 -8.20 12.32
N THR A 45 -15.57 -8.18 13.13
CA THR A 45 -16.80 -8.93 12.87
C THR A 45 -17.83 -8.03 12.20
N GLY A 46 -18.35 -8.43 11.05
CA GLY A 46 -19.31 -7.66 10.27
C GLY A 46 -18.78 -7.21 8.92
N SER A 47 -19.63 -6.60 8.11
CA SER A 47 -19.28 -6.13 6.75
C SER A 47 -18.70 -4.72 6.72
N VAL A 48 -18.86 -3.93 7.78
CA VAL A 48 -18.41 -2.54 7.85
C VAL A 48 -17.81 -2.26 9.22
N TYR A 49 -16.62 -1.69 9.22
CA TYR A 49 -15.99 -1.14 10.42
C TYR A 49 -16.05 0.39 10.37
N LYS A 50 -16.36 1.04 11.48
CA LYS A 50 -16.43 2.50 11.58
C LYS A 50 -15.25 3.04 12.38
N PHE A 51 -14.44 3.89 11.74
CA PHE A 51 -13.40 4.66 12.41
C PHE A 51 -14.02 5.96 12.94
N ASN A 52 -13.88 6.21 14.24
CA ASN A 52 -14.33 7.44 14.84
C ASN A 52 -13.24 8.51 14.78
N THR A 53 -13.58 9.69 14.36
CA THR A 53 -12.73 10.87 14.30
C THR A 53 -13.32 11.99 15.16
N LEU A 54 -12.46 12.70 15.89
CA LEU A 54 -12.79 13.90 16.63
C LEU A 54 -12.13 15.09 15.96
N THR A 55 -12.85 16.17 15.78
CA THR A 55 -12.31 17.41 15.22
C THR A 55 -11.46 18.17 16.23
N LYS A 56 -10.69 19.15 15.74
CA LYS A 56 -9.84 20.01 16.57
C LYS A 56 -10.67 20.74 17.61
N GLY A 57 -10.22 20.75 18.87
CA GLY A 57 -10.85 21.49 19.95
C GLY A 57 -10.50 22.98 19.91
N GLY A 58 -11.41 23.82 20.39
CA GLY A 58 -11.16 25.26 20.57
C GLY A 58 -11.09 25.66 22.05
N THR A 59 -10.53 26.81 22.32
CA THR A 59 -10.42 27.38 23.66
C THR A 59 -10.99 28.79 23.69
N ILE A 60 -11.53 29.20 24.85
CA ILE A 60 -11.93 30.58 25.10
C ILE A 60 -10.95 31.20 26.07
N LYS A 61 -10.42 32.37 25.69
CA LYS A 61 -9.57 33.20 26.56
C LYS A 61 -10.44 34.20 27.33
N ASN A 62 -10.14 34.38 28.61
CA ASN A 62 -10.78 35.37 29.47
C ASN A 62 -12.33 35.20 29.60
N LYS A 63 -12.75 33.99 29.95
CA LYS A 63 -14.13 33.74 30.31
C LYS A 63 -14.55 34.69 31.43
N ALA A 64 -15.74 35.33 31.29
CA ALA A 64 -16.29 36.21 32.32
C ALA A 64 -16.65 35.42 33.60
N ARG A 65 -16.60 36.10 34.74
CA ARG A 65 -16.92 35.48 36.03
C ARG A 65 -18.39 35.05 36.02
N PHE A 66 -18.66 33.78 36.38
CA PHE A 66 -19.99 33.17 36.37
C PHE A 66 -20.61 32.93 34.97
N GLU A 67 -19.90 33.14 33.89
CA GLU A 67 -20.34 32.74 32.57
C GLU A 67 -20.26 31.21 32.39
N ASP A 68 -21.15 30.63 31.61
CA ASP A 68 -21.10 29.21 31.30
C ASP A 68 -19.92 28.85 30.44
N ILE A 69 -19.42 27.62 30.57
CA ILE A 69 -18.41 27.07 29.69
C ILE A 69 -19.04 26.86 28.32
N VAL A 70 -18.44 27.45 27.28
CA VAL A 70 -18.87 27.21 25.91
C VAL A 70 -18.44 25.82 25.51
N VAL A 71 -19.44 25.00 25.18
CA VAL A 71 -19.16 23.64 24.63
C VAL A 71 -18.79 23.75 23.16
N MET A 72 -17.92 22.84 22.72
CA MET A 72 -17.40 22.84 21.34
C MET A 72 -18.50 22.66 20.29
N SER A 73 -19.68 22.15 20.66
CA SER A 73 -20.85 22.00 19.80
C SER A 73 -21.70 23.27 19.64
N ASP A 74 -21.38 24.31 20.40
CA ASP A 74 -22.17 25.58 20.33
C ASP A 74 -21.74 26.38 19.10
N THR A 75 -22.58 26.37 18.07
CA THR A 75 -22.39 27.12 16.82
C THR A 75 -22.62 28.62 16.95
N SER A 76 -23.23 29.06 18.07
CA SER A 76 -23.58 30.45 18.30
C SER A 76 -22.44 31.32 18.81
N LYS A 77 -21.37 30.69 19.33
CA LYS A 77 -20.22 31.39 19.91
C LYS A 77 -18.92 31.06 19.13
N SER A 78 -18.25 32.14 18.72
CA SER A 78 -16.94 32.03 18.07
C SER A 78 -15.86 31.77 19.11
N LEU A 79 -15.14 30.66 18.97
CA LEU A 79 -13.95 30.36 19.75
C LEU A 79 -12.75 31.11 19.14
N THR A 80 -12.13 32.00 19.92
CA THR A 80 -11.10 32.95 19.46
C THR A 80 -9.68 32.44 19.58
N SER A 81 -9.39 31.24 19.15
CA SER A 81 -8.00 30.75 19.11
C SER A 81 -7.57 30.54 17.65
N PRO A 82 -6.29 30.83 17.26
CA PRO A 82 -5.81 30.46 15.95
C PRO A 82 -6.01 28.95 15.72
N GLY A 83 -6.72 28.57 14.67
CA GLY A 83 -7.13 27.20 14.44
C GLY A 83 -8.34 26.75 15.26
N ALA A 84 -8.98 27.67 15.99
CA ALA A 84 -10.23 27.39 16.69
C ALA A 84 -11.35 27.09 15.67
N TYR A 85 -12.07 26.07 16.00
CA TYR A 85 -13.19 25.61 15.22
C TYR A 85 -14.35 26.62 15.33
N THR A 86 -14.66 27.30 14.25
CA THR A 86 -15.87 28.13 14.17
C THR A 86 -17.03 27.24 13.78
N GLY A 87 -17.79 26.83 14.80
CA GLY A 87 -19.11 26.27 14.65
C GLY A 87 -19.42 25.36 13.49
N SER A 88 -18.89 24.13 13.49
CA SER A 88 -19.43 23.08 12.65
C SER A 88 -20.05 21.98 13.52
N THR A 89 -21.16 21.48 13.09
CA THR A 89 -21.94 20.43 13.74
C THR A 89 -21.28 19.05 13.75
N ALA A 90 -20.14 18.89 13.09
CA ALA A 90 -19.47 17.59 12.93
C ALA A 90 -18.27 17.41 13.85
N GLN A 91 -18.48 17.47 15.16
CA GLN A 91 -17.40 17.26 16.13
C GLN A 91 -16.99 15.79 16.29
N ASN A 92 -17.86 14.88 15.92
CA ASN A 92 -17.64 13.46 15.97
C ASN A 92 -18.09 12.87 14.64
N ALA A 93 -17.17 12.63 13.75
CA ALA A 93 -17.43 11.99 12.47
C ALA A 93 -17.05 10.52 12.52
N THR A 94 -17.75 9.71 11.76
CA THR A 94 -17.42 8.29 11.58
C THR A 94 -17.15 8.03 10.12
N VAL A 95 -15.99 7.45 9.82
CA VAL A 95 -15.62 7.01 8.48
C VAL A 95 -15.84 5.50 8.38
N SER A 96 -16.67 5.10 7.43
CA SER A 96 -17.05 3.69 7.24
C SER A 96 -16.04 3.00 6.32
N CYS A 97 -15.48 1.91 6.80
CA CYS A 97 -14.61 1.02 6.03
C CYS A 97 -15.38 -0.27 5.72
N THR A 98 -15.73 -0.47 4.46
CA THR A 98 -16.43 -1.68 4.00
C THR A 98 -15.42 -2.77 3.71
N LEU A 99 -15.64 -3.96 4.27
CA LEU A 99 -14.81 -5.13 4.04
C LEU A 99 -15.22 -5.80 2.74
N ALA A 100 -14.24 -6.10 1.89
CA ALA A 100 -14.39 -6.91 0.69
C ALA A 100 -13.77 -8.29 0.91
N ASN A 101 -14.36 -9.32 0.32
CA ASN A 101 -13.86 -10.67 0.37
C ASN A 101 -13.02 -10.96 -0.88
N TYR A 102 -11.81 -11.44 -0.66
CA TYR A 102 -10.88 -11.82 -1.71
C TYR A 102 -10.69 -13.33 -1.69
N HIS A 103 -10.78 -13.94 -2.86
CA HIS A 103 -10.63 -15.37 -3.04
C HIS A 103 -9.67 -15.64 -4.19
N SER A 104 -8.82 -16.64 -4.03
CA SER A 104 -7.98 -17.19 -5.08
C SER A 104 -8.00 -18.70 -4.95
N GLY A 105 -8.04 -19.43 -6.04
CA GLY A 105 -8.06 -20.88 -5.97
C GLY A 105 -7.60 -21.53 -7.27
N GLU A 106 -6.97 -22.72 -7.14
CA GLU A 106 -6.51 -23.53 -8.25
C GLU A 106 -6.80 -25.01 -7.98
N TYR A 107 -7.10 -25.76 -9.04
CA TYR A 107 -7.32 -27.19 -8.96
C TYR A 107 -6.09 -27.96 -9.42
N VAL A 108 -5.65 -28.89 -8.61
CA VAL A 108 -4.57 -29.83 -8.95
C VAL A 108 -5.18 -31.21 -9.16
N GLN A 109 -5.08 -31.72 -10.38
CA GLN A 109 -5.62 -33.01 -10.72
C GLN A 109 -4.71 -34.13 -10.17
N THR A 110 -5.27 -35.11 -9.51
CA THR A 110 -4.53 -36.18 -8.83
C THR A 110 -3.66 -36.98 -9.81
N LEU A 111 -4.13 -37.18 -11.04
CA LEU A 111 -3.37 -37.91 -12.06
C LEU A 111 -2.21 -37.10 -12.64
N ASP A 112 -2.32 -35.78 -12.65
CA ASP A 112 -1.24 -34.89 -13.12
C ASP A 112 -0.12 -34.76 -12.08
N GLU A 113 -0.49 -34.80 -10.81
CA GLU A 113 0.47 -34.79 -9.69
C GLU A 113 1.44 -35.97 -9.75
N ILE A 114 0.95 -37.16 -10.22
CA ILE A 114 1.79 -38.36 -10.37
C ILE A 114 2.76 -38.24 -11.55
N LYS A 115 2.40 -37.44 -12.57
CA LYS A 115 3.23 -37.27 -13.79
C LYS A 115 4.30 -36.22 -13.65
N VAL A 116 4.18 -35.35 -12.66
CA VAL A 116 5.08 -34.21 -12.44
C VAL A 116 5.94 -34.50 -11.21
N ASN A 117 7.23 -34.27 -11.31
CA ASN A 117 8.20 -34.49 -10.21
C ASN A 117 8.30 -33.27 -9.28
N ILE A 118 7.31 -32.40 -9.27
CA ILE A 118 7.30 -31.12 -8.55
C ILE A 118 6.13 -31.11 -7.58
N ASP A 119 6.32 -30.57 -6.36
CA ASP A 119 5.23 -30.32 -5.43
C ASP A 119 4.38 -29.13 -5.90
N LEU A 120 3.39 -29.43 -6.73
CA LEU A 120 2.46 -28.44 -7.27
C LEU A 120 1.62 -27.75 -6.18
N ARG A 121 1.28 -28.47 -5.10
CA ARG A 121 0.45 -27.93 -4.04
C ARG A 121 1.15 -26.81 -3.29
N SER A 122 2.40 -27.03 -2.90
CA SER A 122 3.23 -26.02 -2.21
C SER A 122 3.49 -24.83 -3.12
N SER A 123 3.77 -25.07 -4.38
CA SER A 123 4.05 -24.02 -5.37
C SER A 123 2.83 -23.11 -5.59
N PHE A 124 1.63 -23.66 -5.75
CA PHE A 124 0.41 -22.88 -5.89
C PHE A 124 0.04 -22.15 -4.58
N ALA A 125 0.22 -22.79 -3.41
CA ALA A 125 -0.02 -22.14 -2.14
C ALA A 125 0.86 -20.88 -1.96
N THR A 126 2.14 -20.96 -2.33
CA THR A 126 3.07 -19.82 -2.28
C THR A 126 2.65 -18.72 -3.25
N ALA A 127 2.27 -19.08 -4.48
CA ALA A 127 1.80 -18.10 -5.48
C ALA A 127 0.53 -17.39 -5.03
N MET A 128 -0.43 -18.11 -4.43
CA MET A 128 -1.67 -17.54 -3.90
C MET A 128 -1.42 -16.62 -2.70
N ALA A 129 -0.53 -17.02 -1.77
CA ALA A 129 -0.15 -16.16 -0.65
C ALA A 129 0.42 -14.83 -1.12
N SER A 130 1.29 -14.86 -2.14
CA SER A 130 1.86 -13.66 -2.75
C SER A 130 0.81 -12.79 -3.45
N ALA A 131 -0.14 -13.42 -4.15
CA ALA A 131 -1.26 -12.73 -4.79
C ALA A 131 -2.16 -12.01 -3.76
N MET A 132 -2.45 -12.65 -2.63
CA MET A 132 -3.23 -12.05 -1.53
C MET A 132 -2.48 -10.89 -0.87
N ALA A 133 -1.17 -11.01 -0.64
CA ALA A 133 -0.35 -9.92 -0.11
C ALA A 133 -0.37 -8.69 -1.04
N ARG A 134 -0.27 -8.91 -2.35
CA ARG A 134 -0.38 -7.83 -3.34
C ARG A 134 -1.78 -7.22 -3.39
N ALA A 135 -2.84 -8.03 -3.29
CA ALA A 135 -4.22 -7.54 -3.22
C ALA A 135 -4.46 -6.67 -1.98
N THR A 136 -3.81 -6.97 -0.86
CA THR A 136 -3.83 -6.12 0.34
C THR A 136 -3.28 -4.72 0.04
N ASP A 137 -2.12 -4.63 -0.61
CA ASP A 137 -1.53 -3.34 -0.97
C ASP A 137 -2.35 -2.61 -2.04
N GLN A 138 -2.95 -3.33 -3.00
CA GLN A 138 -3.87 -2.76 -3.97
C GLN A 138 -5.10 -2.12 -3.29
N ALA A 139 -5.65 -2.75 -2.27
CA ALA A 139 -6.78 -2.19 -1.52
C ALA A 139 -6.40 -0.89 -0.78
N VAL A 140 -5.17 -0.80 -0.26
CA VAL A 140 -4.67 0.43 0.38
C VAL A 140 -4.47 1.54 -0.65
N VAL A 141 -3.84 1.25 -1.79
CA VAL A 141 -3.65 2.23 -2.87
C VAL A 141 -4.99 2.68 -3.43
N ALA A 142 -5.94 1.77 -3.66
CA ALA A 142 -7.28 2.13 -4.11
C ALA A 142 -8.01 3.05 -3.13
N ALA A 143 -7.81 2.88 -1.82
CA ALA A 143 -8.38 3.77 -0.81
C ALA A 143 -7.71 5.17 -0.81
N LEU A 144 -6.41 5.26 -1.13
CA LEU A 144 -5.71 6.53 -1.34
C LEU A 144 -6.21 7.24 -2.59
N ASP A 145 -6.39 6.52 -3.69
CA ASP A 145 -6.88 7.07 -4.96
C ASP A 145 -8.34 7.51 -4.90
N ALA A 146 -9.19 6.75 -4.20
CA ALA A 146 -10.60 7.07 -4.03
C ALA A 146 -10.83 8.20 -2.99
N GLY A 147 -9.87 8.41 -2.11
CA GLY A 147 -9.90 9.47 -1.12
C GLY A 147 -9.73 10.84 -1.78
N THR A 148 -10.24 11.87 -1.11
CA THR A 148 -10.03 13.27 -1.50
C THR A 148 -9.09 13.91 -0.49
N PRO A 149 -7.77 13.88 -0.70
CA PRO A 149 -6.83 14.50 0.22
C PRO A 149 -7.04 16.01 0.26
N THR A 150 -6.84 16.62 1.42
CA THR A 150 -7.03 18.07 1.59
C THR A 150 -6.03 18.86 0.74
N THR A 151 -4.86 18.32 0.51
CA THR A 151 -3.81 18.98 -0.27
C THR A 151 -3.38 18.12 -1.45
N ILE A 152 -3.42 18.70 -2.62
CA ILE A 152 -2.87 18.15 -3.85
C ILE A 152 -1.73 19.07 -4.29
N LYS A 153 -0.53 18.50 -4.47
CA LYS A 153 0.64 19.22 -4.98
C LYS A 153 1.02 18.66 -6.34
N TYR A 154 1.22 19.55 -7.26
CA TYR A 154 1.73 19.21 -8.58
C TYR A 154 3.22 19.51 -8.62
N THR A 155 4.01 18.54 -9.03
CA THR A 155 5.37 18.85 -9.48
C THR A 155 5.24 19.70 -10.74
N ALA A 156 5.89 20.86 -10.76
CA ALA A 156 5.69 21.88 -11.78
C ALA A 156 5.59 21.30 -13.19
N GLN A 157 4.53 21.66 -13.93
CA GLN A 157 4.29 21.19 -15.28
C GLN A 157 5.54 21.40 -16.16
N GLY A 158 6.10 20.31 -16.68
CA GLY A 158 7.30 20.33 -17.52
C GLY A 158 8.61 20.19 -16.76
N ALA A 159 8.61 20.07 -15.44
CA ALA A 159 9.79 19.70 -14.69
C ALA A 159 9.80 18.18 -14.45
N SER A 160 10.92 17.59 -14.70
CA SER A 160 11.23 16.19 -14.52
C SER A 160 10.99 15.72 -13.09
N GLY A 161 10.08 14.80 -12.90
CA GLY A 161 10.03 13.88 -11.78
C GLY A 161 9.87 14.46 -10.36
N LEU A 162 10.03 13.60 -9.39
CA LEU A 162 9.96 13.96 -7.97
C LEU A 162 11.27 14.64 -7.52
N ASN A 163 11.18 15.91 -7.13
CA ASN A 163 12.34 16.70 -6.72
C ASN A 163 12.25 17.14 -5.24
N LYS A 164 13.36 17.72 -4.74
CA LYS A 164 13.46 18.23 -3.36
C LYS A 164 12.37 19.25 -3.03
N ALA A 165 12.00 20.12 -3.97
CA ALA A 165 11.00 21.16 -3.74
C ALA A 165 9.62 20.56 -3.45
N ALA A 166 9.19 19.56 -4.23
CA ALA A 166 7.92 18.87 -4.03
C ALA A 166 7.85 18.16 -2.67
N LEU A 167 8.95 17.57 -2.23
CA LEU A 167 9.04 16.92 -0.91
C LEU A 167 8.94 17.93 0.24
N LEU A 168 9.59 19.09 0.10
CA LEU A 168 9.50 20.16 1.10
C LEU A 168 8.10 20.78 1.14
N GLU A 169 7.44 20.95 -0.01
CA GLU A 169 6.05 21.41 -0.07
C GLU A 169 5.08 20.40 0.58
N ALA A 170 5.29 19.10 0.39
CA ALA A 170 4.50 18.09 1.10
C ALA A 170 4.70 18.15 2.61
N HIS A 171 5.95 18.34 3.05
CA HIS A 171 6.28 18.51 4.45
C HIS A 171 5.64 19.78 5.04
N GLU A 172 5.71 20.90 4.32
CA GLU A 172 5.07 22.17 4.70
C GLU A 172 3.55 22.01 4.81
N ALA A 173 2.92 21.39 3.82
CA ALA A 173 1.47 21.17 3.81
C ALA A 173 0.98 20.39 5.04
N LEU A 174 1.67 19.30 5.40
CA LEU A 174 1.33 18.53 6.60
C LEU A 174 1.56 19.34 7.90
N ASN A 175 2.61 20.15 7.95
CA ASN A 175 2.88 20.99 9.12
C ASN A 175 1.86 22.13 9.24
N ALA A 176 1.41 22.72 8.14
CA ALA A 176 0.37 23.76 8.13
C ALA A 176 -0.97 23.25 8.67
N LEU A 177 -1.23 21.96 8.55
CA LEU A 177 -2.43 21.30 9.08
C LEU A 177 -2.24 20.71 10.48
N ASP A 178 -1.10 20.99 11.14
CA ASP A 178 -0.73 20.50 12.48
C ASP A 178 -0.65 18.95 12.56
N VAL A 179 -0.34 18.28 11.44
CA VAL A 179 -0.18 16.83 11.41
C VAL A 179 1.10 16.42 12.16
N PRO A 180 1.06 15.45 13.08
CA PRO A 180 2.24 15.01 13.82
C PRO A 180 3.40 14.59 12.90
N ASN A 181 4.63 14.90 13.30
CA ASN A 181 5.84 14.58 12.52
C ASN A 181 6.27 13.11 12.61
N ASN A 182 5.73 12.36 13.58
CA ASN A 182 6.03 10.94 13.73
C ASN A 182 5.24 10.07 12.77
N ASP A 183 5.83 8.94 12.37
CA ASP A 183 5.20 7.92 11.52
C ASP A 183 4.66 8.48 10.18
N ARG A 184 5.32 9.47 9.60
CA ARG A 184 5.04 9.95 8.25
C ARG A 184 5.60 8.99 7.22
N VAL A 185 4.84 8.70 6.19
CA VAL A 185 5.19 7.77 5.13
C VAL A 185 5.12 8.50 3.79
N LEU A 186 6.12 8.25 2.96
CA LEU A 186 6.17 8.71 1.57
C LEU A 186 6.06 7.48 0.66
N LEU A 187 4.94 7.35 -0.03
CA LEU A 187 4.68 6.27 -0.97
C LEU A 187 4.95 6.77 -2.38
N ILE A 188 5.95 6.19 -3.04
CA ILE A 188 6.44 6.61 -4.35
C ILE A 188 6.54 5.45 -5.32
N SER A 189 6.59 5.78 -6.60
CA SER A 189 6.90 4.84 -7.68
C SER A 189 8.40 4.54 -7.76
N PRO A 190 8.80 3.45 -8.43
CA PRO A 190 10.21 3.18 -8.71
C PRO A 190 10.88 4.28 -9.56
N ALA A 191 10.15 4.91 -10.49
CA ALA A 191 10.67 6.02 -11.29
C ALA A 191 10.93 7.25 -10.42
N ALA A 192 9.97 7.63 -9.57
CA ALA A 192 10.14 8.73 -8.61
C ALA A 192 11.31 8.48 -7.64
N LEU A 193 11.60 7.22 -7.27
CA LEU A 193 12.81 6.89 -6.51
C LEU A 193 14.07 7.20 -7.31
N THR A 194 14.08 6.87 -8.61
CA THR A 194 15.22 7.18 -9.48
C THR A 194 15.45 8.69 -9.59
N ASP A 195 14.39 9.48 -9.66
CA ASP A 195 14.49 10.95 -9.69
C ASP A 195 15.13 11.47 -8.39
N ILE A 196 14.73 10.96 -7.23
CA ILE A 196 15.35 11.31 -5.95
C ILE A 196 16.83 10.95 -5.93
N LEU A 197 17.20 9.79 -6.47
CA LEU A 197 18.58 9.32 -6.53
C LEU A 197 19.44 10.08 -7.56
N THR A 198 18.84 10.70 -8.56
CA THR A 198 19.54 11.52 -9.56
C THR A 198 19.58 13.00 -9.21
N ASP A 199 18.77 13.46 -8.25
CA ASP A 199 18.77 14.85 -7.81
C ASP A 199 20.06 15.18 -7.04
N THR A 200 20.96 15.89 -7.72
CA THR A 200 22.26 16.29 -7.17
C THR A 200 22.13 17.19 -5.93
N THR A 201 21.01 17.89 -5.77
CA THR A 201 20.77 18.77 -4.60
C THR A 201 20.43 17.96 -3.35
N LEU A 202 19.93 16.76 -3.52
CA LEU A 202 19.66 15.81 -2.42
C LEU A 202 20.90 14.98 -2.06
N ILE A 203 21.67 14.56 -3.05
CA ILE A 203 22.82 13.66 -2.88
C ILE A 203 24.08 14.45 -2.51
N SER A 204 24.29 15.63 -3.07
CA SER A 204 25.46 16.46 -2.79
C SER A 204 25.32 17.37 -1.58
N ALA A 205 24.19 17.36 -0.87
CA ALA A 205 24.07 18.01 0.42
C ALA A 205 25.20 17.47 1.32
N SER A 206 25.98 18.36 1.91
CA SER A 206 27.23 18.12 2.65
C SER A 206 27.13 17.17 3.87
N ASP A 207 26.01 16.51 4.05
CA ASP A 207 25.81 15.40 4.98
C ASP A 207 26.04 14.06 4.27
N GLY A 208 27.27 13.62 4.28
CA GLY A 208 27.74 12.39 3.62
C GLY A 208 27.05 11.08 4.02
N GLN A 209 26.04 11.11 4.87
CA GLN A 209 25.28 9.91 5.26
C GLN A 209 24.25 9.48 4.23
N LEU A 210 23.48 10.43 3.65
CA LEU A 210 22.47 10.08 2.65
C LEU A 210 23.11 9.57 1.35
N SER A 211 24.19 10.22 0.93
CA SER A 211 24.99 9.80 -0.23
C SER A 211 25.54 8.39 -0.08
N ASN A 212 26.09 8.06 1.10
CA ASN A 212 26.68 6.74 1.35
C ASN A 212 25.64 5.62 1.40
N ILE A 213 24.45 5.87 2.00
CA ILE A 213 23.39 4.87 2.07
C ILE A 213 22.77 4.68 0.68
N ALA A 214 22.46 5.75 -0.04
CA ALA A 214 21.89 5.68 -1.38
C ALA A 214 22.84 4.98 -2.38
N LEU A 215 24.13 5.30 -2.32
CA LEU A 215 25.16 4.69 -3.18
C LEU A 215 25.44 3.22 -2.86
N SER A 216 25.34 2.82 -1.58
CA SER A 216 25.64 1.46 -1.17
C SER A 216 24.45 0.50 -1.34
N SER A 217 23.22 0.98 -1.11
CA SER A 217 22.01 0.14 -1.09
C SER A 217 21.05 0.39 -2.26
N GLY A 218 21.18 1.52 -2.98
CA GLY A 218 20.20 1.94 -3.99
C GLY A 218 18.82 2.26 -3.41
N TYR A 219 18.72 2.44 -2.09
CA TYR A 219 17.47 2.66 -1.37
C TYR A 219 17.63 3.77 -0.33
N VAL A 220 16.63 4.62 -0.21
CA VAL A 220 16.58 5.72 0.77
C VAL A 220 15.50 5.38 1.80
N PRO A 221 15.87 4.95 3.02
CA PRO A 221 14.89 4.52 4.01
C PRO A 221 14.09 5.68 4.60
N ASN A 222 14.73 6.82 4.84
CA ASN A 222 14.11 8.01 5.42
C ASN A 222 14.58 9.27 4.69
N LEU A 223 13.65 10.15 4.38
CA LEU A 223 13.91 11.41 3.69
C LEU A 223 13.00 12.51 4.26
N PHE A 224 13.57 13.62 4.77
CA PHE A 224 12.83 14.73 5.38
C PHE A 224 11.80 14.32 6.44
N GLY A 225 12.11 13.30 7.26
CA GLY A 225 11.19 12.79 8.27
C GLY A 225 10.11 11.83 7.74
N PHE A 226 10.10 11.56 6.44
CA PHE A 226 9.25 10.53 5.85
C PHE A 226 9.99 9.20 5.75
N ARG A 227 9.31 8.12 6.11
CA ARG A 227 9.73 6.76 5.75
C ARG A 227 9.35 6.49 4.31
N VAL A 228 10.32 6.22 3.46
CA VAL A 228 10.08 5.97 2.04
C VAL A 228 9.63 4.53 1.83
N VAL A 229 8.52 4.36 1.10
CA VAL A 229 8.02 3.06 0.66
C VAL A 229 7.81 3.12 -0.86
N THR A 230 8.40 2.20 -1.59
CA THR A 230 8.22 2.12 -3.03
C THR A 230 7.15 1.10 -3.39
N SER A 231 6.28 1.46 -4.33
CA SER A 231 5.25 0.56 -4.87
C SER A 231 5.04 0.80 -6.35
N ASN A 232 4.89 -0.27 -7.11
CA ASN A 232 4.52 -0.24 -8.51
C ASN A 232 3.01 -0.28 -8.74
N LEU A 233 2.22 -0.31 -7.65
CA LEU A 233 0.76 -0.39 -7.69
C LEU A 233 0.08 0.98 -7.77
N LEU A 234 0.87 2.07 -7.69
CA LEU A 234 0.36 3.43 -7.77
C LEU A 234 -0.30 3.69 -9.11
N SER A 235 -1.46 4.34 -9.10
CA SER A 235 -2.20 4.70 -10.31
C SER A 235 -1.44 5.74 -11.13
N ALA A 236 -1.53 5.59 -12.45
CA ALA A 236 -1.00 6.54 -13.41
C ALA A 236 -2.13 7.04 -14.30
N ASP A 237 -2.21 8.34 -14.47
CA ASP A 237 -3.06 8.98 -15.47
C ASP A 237 -2.16 9.51 -16.60
N SER A 238 -2.05 8.72 -17.66
CA SER A 238 -1.18 8.97 -18.83
C SER A 238 0.30 9.05 -18.43
N VAL A 239 0.83 10.28 -18.29
CA VAL A 239 2.22 10.58 -17.93
C VAL A 239 2.37 11.05 -16.47
N VAL A 240 1.28 11.13 -15.73
CA VAL A 240 1.30 11.60 -14.34
C VAL A 240 1.01 10.44 -13.42
N ARG A 241 1.91 10.21 -12.47
CA ARG A 241 1.73 9.20 -11.42
C ARG A 241 1.41 9.87 -10.09
N LYS A 242 0.46 9.31 -9.37
CA LYS A 242 0.08 9.78 -8.05
C LYS A 242 0.97 9.14 -7.00
N CYS A 243 1.79 9.95 -6.34
CA CYS A 243 2.53 9.60 -5.16
C CYS A 243 1.83 10.19 -3.93
N PHE A 244 2.02 9.61 -2.76
CA PHE A 244 1.33 10.05 -1.55
C PHE A 244 2.30 10.25 -0.40
N ALA A 245 2.16 11.37 0.30
CA ALA A 245 2.80 11.61 1.58
C ALA A 245 1.70 11.66 2.66
N PHE A 246 1.75 10.76 3.63
CA PHE A 246 0.69 10.65 4.63
C PHE A 246 1.23 10.26 6.01
N GLN A 247 0.44 10.58 7.04
CA GLN A 247 0.69 10.14 8.39
C GLN A 247 -0.07 8.82 8.67
N LYS A 248 0.55 7.89 9.37
CA LYS A 248 0.05 6.53 9.61
C LYS A 248 -1.40 6.46 10.12
N GLN A 249 -1.82 7.41 10.97
CA GLN A 249 -3.17 7.43 11.56
C GLN A 249 -4.24 7.94 10.58
N SER A 250 -3.83 8.62 9.50
CA SER A 250 -4.75 9.17 8.49
C SER A 250 -5.33 8.11 7.58
N MET A 251 -4.70 6.94 7.52
CA MET A 251 -5.16 5.80 6.75
C MET A 251 -5.52 4.64 7.68
N GLY A 252 -6.60 3.94 7.36
CA GLY A 252 -7.07 2.78 8.11
C GLY A 252 -7.34 1.57 7.24
N ALA A 253 -6.99 0.40 7.76
CA ALA A 253 -7.43 -0.88 7.22
C ALA A 253 -8.15 -1.69 8.29
N ALA A 254 -9.21 -2.35 7.89
CA ALA A 254 -9.98 -3.27 8.71
C ALA A 254 -9.84 -4.68 8.13
N ILE A 255 -9.36 -5.62 8.93
CA ILE A 255 -9.17 -7.02 8.54
C ILE A 255 -10.16 -7.86 9.31
N GLY A 256 -11.10 -8.47 8.59
CA GLY A 256 -12.06 -9.42 9.17
C GLY A 256 -11.45 -10.80 9.32
N LYS A 257 -10.80 -11.28 8.27
CA LYS A 257 -10.09 -12.56 8.24
C LYS A 257 -8.74 -12.36 7.57
N ASP A 258 -7.67 -12.74 8.25
CA ASP A 258 -6.33 -12.78 7.67
C ASP A 258 -6.24 -13.84 6.57
N ILE A 259 -5.18 -13.82 5.79
CA ILE A 259 -4.92 -14.77 4.72
C ILE A 259 -4.97 -16.20 5.28
N ASN A 260 -5.88 -16.99 4.79
CA ASN A 260 -6.03 -18.40 5.14
C ASN A 260 -5.98 -19.24 3.87
N ILE A 261 -5.11 -20.24 3.86
CA ILE A 261 -4.98 -21.19 2.76
C ILE A 261 -5.58 -22.52 3.20
N ASN A 262 -6.50 -23.02 2.41
CA ASN A 262 -7.18 -24.29 2.66
C ASN A 262 -6.96 -25.23 1.47
N VAL A 263 -6.68 -26.50 1.78
CA VAL A 263 -6.49 -27.55 0.81
C VAL A 263 -7.56 -28.61 1.02
N SER A 264 -8.41 -28.81 0.01
CA SER A 264 -9.54 -29.75 0.11
C SER A 264 -9.67 -30.58 -1.17
N TYR A 265 -10.00 -31.86 -1.01
CA TYR A 265 -10.31 -32.73 -2.15
C TYR A 265 -11.74 -32.51 -2.64
N VAL A 266 -11.92 -32.34 -3.93
CA VAL A 266 -13.22 -32.16 -4.59
C VAL A 266 -13.54 -33.39 -5.45
N PRO A 267 -14.40 -34.32 -4.94
CA PRO A 267 -14.68 -35.59 -5.63
C PRO A 267 -15.27 -35.40 -7.02
N GLN A 268 -16.12 -34.39 -7.22
CA GLN A 268 -16.79 -34.11 -8.50
C GLN A 268 -15.80 -33.76 -9.62
N LYS A 269 -14.61 -33.26 -9.27
CA LYS A 269 -13.56 -32.87 -10.23
C LYS A 269 -12.35 -33.80 -10.19
N ALA A 270 -12.37 -34.84 -9.34
CA ALA A 270 -11.26 -35.76 -9.10
C ALA A 270 -9.93 -34.99 -8.88
N SER A 271 -9.97 -33.86 -8.16
CA SER A 271 -8.87 -32.93 -8.00
C SER A 271 -8.83 -32.36 -6.59
N THR A 272 -7.66 -31.90 -6.19
CA THR A 272 -7.47 -31.13 -4.94
C THR A 272 -7.62 -29.65 -5.25
N LEU A 273 -8.52 -28.98 -4.54
CA LEU A 273 -8.66 -27.53 -4.56
C LEU A 273 -7.73 -26.92 -3.52
N ILE A 274 -6.84 -26.04 -3.94
CA ILE A 274 -6.10 -25.16 -3.06
C ILE A 274 -6.80 -23.80 -3.15
N SER A 275 -7.27 -23.28 -2.04
CA SER A 275 -7.97 -22.00 -1.98
C SER A 275 -7.37 -21.10 -0.92
N ALA A 276 -7.14 -19.84 -1.28
CA ALA A 276 -6.76 -18.77 -0.36
C ALA A 276 -7.94 -17.81 -0.23
N GLU A 277 -8.21 -17.37 0.98
CA GLU A 277 -9.27 -16.42 1.27
C GLU A 277 -8.83 -15.39 2.31
N MET A 278 -9.30 -14.15 2.16
CA MET A 278 -9.14 -13.08 3.14
C MET A 278 -10.32 -12.11 3.07
N SER A 279 -10.55 -11.37 4.15
CA SER A 279 -11.53 -10.27 4.18
C SER A 279 -10.85 -9.01 4.67
N LEU A 280 -10.80 -7.99 3.82
CA LEU A 280 -10.07 -6.75 4.05
C LEU A 280 -10.84 -5.56 3.50
N GLY A 281 -10.78 -4.42 4.20
CA GLY A 281 -11.18 -3.11 3.70
C GLY A 281 -10.12 -2.08 4.05
N SER A 282 -10.02 -1.01 3.25
CA SER A 282 -9.18 0.14 3.55
C SER A 282 -9.93 1.43 3.27
N VAL A 283 -9.62 2.50 4.03
CA VAL A 283 -10.26 3.80 3.88
C VAL A 283 -9.33 4.91 4.36
N MET A 284 -9.44 6.09 3.74
CA MET A 284 -8.84 7.33 4.24
C MET A 284 -9.69 7.82 5.41
N ILE A 285 -9.10 7.88 6.62
CA ILE A 285 -9.78 8.30 7.85
C ILE A 285 -9.79 9.83 7.95
N ASP A 286 -8.64 10.45 7.67
CA ASP A 286 -8.45 11.89 7.79
C ASP A 286 -7.74 12.42 6.54
N ALA A 287 -8.43 13.27 5.81
CA ALA A 287 -7.93 13.88 4.58
C ALA A 287 -6.83 14.92 4.84
N ASP A 288 -6.82 15.56 6.01
CA ASP A 288 -5.81 16.55 6.37
C ASP A 288 -4.41 15.91 6.55
N GLY A 289 -4.37 14.65 6.90
CA GLY A 289 -3.13 13.90 7.06
C GLY A 289 -2.60 13.23 5.81
N VAL A 290 -3.15 13.54 4.64
CA VAL A 290 -2.74 12.97 3.35
C VAL A 290 -2.47 14.09 2.35
N VAL A 291 -1.32 14.03 1.68
CA VAL A 291 -0.94 14.93 0.58
C VAL A 291 -0.73 14.07 -0.66
N GLU A 292 -1.43 14.40 -1.74
CA GLU A 292 -1.21 13.80 -3.06
C GLU A 292 -0.14 14.59 -3.81
N LEU A 293 0.87 13.90 -4.31
CA LEU A 293 1.95 14.43 -5.14
C LEU A 293 1.77 13.88 -6.55
N GLN A 294 1.50 14.76 -7.50
CA GLN A 294 1.37 14.39 -8.91
C GLN A 294 2.71 14.59 -9.60
N VAL A 295 3.32 13.49 -9.98
CA VAL A 295 4.68 13.42 -10.54
C VAL A 295 4.59 13.01 -12.01
N THR A 296 5.29 13.72 -12.90
CA THR A 296 5.40 13.34 -14.31
C THR A 296 6.51 12.30 -14.47
N GLU A 297 6.20 11.15 -15.08
CA GLU A 297 7.15 10.08 -15.39
C GLU A 297 7.40 9.92 -16.88
#